data_08625a4c2557d5ea790b1bb57fa4f6a1
#
_entry.id   08625a4c2557d5ea790b1bb57fa4f6a1
#
_cell.length_a   1.000
_cell.length_b   1.000
_cell.length_c   1.000
_cell.angle_alpha   90.00
_cell.angle_beta   90.00
_cell.angle_gamma   90.00
#
_symmetry.space_group_name_H-M   'P 1'
#
loop_
_entity.id
_entity.type
_entity.pdbx_description
1 polymer ?
#
loop_
_entity_poly.entity_id
_entity_poly.type
_entity_poly.pdbx_seq_one_letter_code
_entity_poly.pdbx_strand_id
1 'polypeptide(L)'
;MKPLRILLVDDDPSIQTHFPYYFSATGDLSIVGIAANGAEAIAWLSSNTCDIVLSDLQMPEVDGIGLLRWIKALDQPPVFIAITAFDTDQHLITCLAEGAAGYVIKSQRPSEVVEAIRAAANGNLTIAKQSSERMLRWLRTQAARNSQEHNTLSEEDRAIILMISNGLTNRQIATRLNYAEITIKKKVSALLREYGMQNRAELATLAAKFA
;
A
#
# COMPACT_ATOMS: atom_id res chain seq x y z
N MET A 1 17.44 -18.36 -23.75
CA MET A 1 16.14 -17.95 -23.20
C MET A 1 15.72 -16.66 -23.90
N LYS A 2 14.41 -16.43 -24.08
CA LYS A 2 13.94 -15.15 -24.61
C LYS A 2 14.19 -14.07 -23.58
N PRO A 3 14.74 -12.89 -23.94
CA PRO A 3 14.97 -11.83 -22.98
C PRO A 3 13.63 -11.31 -22.40
N LEU A 4 13.64 -10.93 -21.12
CA LEU A 4 12.52 -10.25 -20.46
C LEU A 4 12.30 -8.88 -21.08
N ARG A 5 11.08 -8.60 -21.48
CA ARG A 5 10.68 -7.38 -22.19
C ARG A 5 10.20 -6.34 -21.17
N ILE A 6 10.89 -5.22 -21.11
CA ILE A 6 10.68 -4.18 -20.09
C ILE A 6 10.16 -2.91 -20.74
N LEU A 7 9.05 -2.36 -20.23
CA LEU A 7 8.65 -0.98 -20.45
C LEU A 7 9.26 -0.13 -19.33
N LEU A 8 10.13 0.81 -19.68
CA LEU A 8 10.72 1.78 -18.77
C LEU A 8 9.87 3.04 -18.74
N VAL A 9 9.44 3.48 -17.55
CA VAL A 9 8.59 4.66 -17.37
C VAL A 9 9.25 5.60 -16.36
N ASP A 10 9.75 6.73 -16.84
CA ASP A 10 10.50 7.68 -16.02
C ASP A 10 10.55 9.03 -16.74
N ASP A 11 10.33 10.14 -16.04
CA ASP A 11 10.37 11.48 -16.61
C ASP A 11 11.81 12.06 -16.69
N ASP A 12 12.80 11.38 -16.07
CA ASP A 12 14.21 11.77 -16.13
C ASP A 12 14.88 11.27 -17.42
N PRO A 13 15.29 12.17 -18.36
CA PRO A 13 15.95 11.78 -19.59
C PRO A 13 17.27 11.01 -19.37
N SER A 14 17.93 11.20 -18.22
CA SER A 14 19.17 10.49 -17.91
C SER A 14 18.90 9.00 -17.62
N ILE A 15 17.82 8.68 -16.94
CA ILE A 15 17.35 7.30 -16.70
C ILE A 15 16.96 6.65 -18.02
N GLN A 16 16.16 7.33 -18.84
CA GLN A 16 15.75 6.86 -20.15
C GLN A 16 16.93 6.53 -21.07
N THR A 17 18.03 7.25 -20.92
CA THR A 17 19.24 7.05 -21.73
C THR A 17 20.15 5.95 -21.19
N HIS A 18 20.38 5.91 -19.86
CA HIS A 18 21.39 5.03 -19.27
C HIS A 18 20.88 3.61 -18.98
N PHE A 19 19.63 3.44 -18.56
CA PHE A 19 19.12 2.11 -18.22
C PHE A 19 19.06 1.14 -19.40
N PRO A 20 18.66 1.56 -20.63
CA PRO A 20 18.74 0.67 -21.79
C PRO A 20 20.15 0.14 -22.04
N TYR A 21 21.18 0.98 -21.85
CA TYR A 21 22.57 0.56 -22.01
C TYR A 21 22.97 -0.51 -20.98
N TYR A 22 22.63 -0.32 -19.70
CA TYR A 22 22.92 -1.28 -18.65
C TYR A 22 22.20 -2.60 -18.87
N PHE A 23 20.93 -2.58 -19.26
CA PHE A 23 20.13 -3.78 -19.43
C PHE A 23 20.56 -4.57 -20.68
N SER A 24 20.90 -3.89 -21.76
CA SER A 24 21.40 -4.56 -22.96
C SER A 24 22.69 -5.36 -22.71
N ALA A 25 23.54 -4.90 -21.80
CA ALA A 25 24.77 -5.58 -21.43
C ALA A 25 24.54 -6.93 -20.69
N THR A 26 23.33 -7.16 -20.16
CA THR A 26 23.01 -8.41 -19.43
C THR A 26 22.64 -9.58 -20.36
N GLY A 27 22.22 -9.29 -21.58
CA GLY A 27 21.81 -10.26 -22.60
C GLY A 27 20.45 -10.94 -22.37
N ASP A 28 19.87 -10.83 -21.18
CA ASP A 28 18.59 -11.42 -20.79
C ASP A 28 17.48 -10.38 -20.48
N LEU A 29 17.78 -9.09 -20.53
CA LEU A 29 16.84 -7.99 -20.38
C LEU A 29 16.79 -7.12 -21.64
N SER A 30 15.60 -6.67 -22.04
CA SER A 30 15.42 -5.83 -23.22
C SER A 30 14.37 -4.74 -22.93
N ILE A 31 14.76 -3.47 -23.07
CA ILE A 31 13.80 -2.35 -23.08
C ILE A 31 13.06 -2.39 -24.43
N VAL A 32 11.75 -2.58 -24.37
CA VAL A 32 10.89 -2.65 -25.57
C VAL A 32 10.03 -1.38 -25.74
N GLY A 33 10.03 -0.50 -24.76
CA GLY A 33 9.37 0.78 -24.81
C GLY A 33 9.91 1.70 -23.72
N ILE A 34 9.81 3.00 -23.94
CA ILE A 34 10.12 4.06 -22.97
C ILE A 34 8.95 5.04 -22.96
N ALA A 35 8.54 5.46 -21.79
CA ALA A 35 7.48 6.47 -21.60
C ALA A 35 7.97 7.50 -20.56
N ALA A 36 7.59 8.76 -20.71
CA ALA A 36 7.99 9.83 -19.80
C ALA A 36 7.01 10.01 -18.62
N ASN A 37 5.85 9.36 -18.66
CA ASN A 37 4.85 9.41 -17.59
C ASN A 37 3.88 8.23 -17.72
N GLY A 38 2.98 8.09 -16.72
CA GLY A 38 2.01 7.00 -16.71
C GLY A 38 0.99 7.08 -17.84
N ALA A 39 0.64 8.27 -18.34
CA ALA A 39 -0.31 8.41 -19.43
C ALA A 39 0.27 7.87 -20.75
N GLU A 40 1.53 8.18 -21.05
CA GLU A 40 2.25 7.61 -22.19
C GLU A 40 2.42 6.09 -22.06
N ALA A 41 2.71 5.61 -20.85
CA ALA A 41 2.82 4.17 -20.57
C ALA A 41 1.50 3.44 -20.81
N ILE A 42 0.36 4.01 -20.40
CA ILE A 42 -0.99 3.48 -20.67
C ILE A 42 -1.25 3.43 -22.17
N ALA A 43 -0.96 4.51 -22.89
CA ALA A 43 -1.11 4.57 -24.34
C ALA A 43 -0.27 3.48 -25.05
N TRP A 44 0.97 3.30 -24.63
CA TRP A 44 1.85 2.27 -25.13
C TRP A 44 1.32 0.86 -24.85
N LEU A 45 0.92 0.57 -23.61
CA LEU A 45 0.38 -0.73 -23.17
C LEU A 45 -0.96 -1.09 -23.83
N SER A 46 -1.73 -0.10 -24.29
CA SER A 46 -2.97 -0.33 -25.02
C SER A 46 -2.77 -1.00 -26.40
N SER A 47 -1.56 -0.94 -26.95
CA SER A 47 -1.24 -1.49 -28.27
C SER A 47 -0.04 -2.46 -28.25
N ASN A 48 0.65 -2.59 -27.13
CA ASN A 48 1.85 -3.39 -26.98
C ASN A 48 1.78 -4.20 -25.70
N THR A 49 2.67 -5.22 -25.61
CA THR A 49 2.83 -6.03 -24.40
C THR A 49 4.26 -5.99 -23.93
N CYS A 50 4.46 -6.13 -22.63
CA CYS A 50 5.76 -6.35 -22.00
C CYS A 50 5.60 -7.35 -20.85
N ASP A 51 6.71 -7.87 -20.34
CA ASP A 51 6.72 -8.79 -19.21
C ASP A 51 6.78 -7.99 -17.90
N ILE A 52 7.46 -6.83 -17.92
CA ILE A 52 7.72 -5.99 -16.76
C ILE A 52 7.48 -4.52 -17.11
N VAL A 53 6.88 -3.79 -16.20
CA VAL A 53 6.87 -2.32 -16.15
C VAL A 53 7.79 -1.88 -15.03
N LEU A 54 8.87 -1.20 -15.36
CA LEU A 54 9.78 -0.55 -14.42
C LEU A 54 9.48 0.94 -14.43
N SER A 55 8.85 1.44 -13.36
CA SER A 55 8.27 2.79 -13.34
C SER A 55 8.76 3.61 -12.16
N ASP A 56 9.10 4.89 -12.43
CA ASP A 56 9.14 5.87 -11.34
C ASP A 56 7.74 6.03 -10.72
N LEU A 57 7.71 6.43 -9.46
CA LEU A 57 6.48 6.74 -8.73
C LEU A 57 6.07 8.19 -8.87
N GLN A 58 7.02 9.10 -9.01
CA GLN A 58 6.77 10.54 -9.08
C GLN A 58 6.98 11.06 -10.50
N MET A 59 5.91 11.17 -11.24
CA MET A 59 5.90 11.66 -12.61
C MET A 59 4.71 12.60 -12.83
N PRO A 60 4.78 13.52 -13.81
CA PRO A 60 3.66 14.39 -14.17
C PRO A 60 2.49 13.59 -14.78
N GLU A 61 1.31 14.20 -14.84
CA GLU A 61 0.06 13.71 -15.44
C GLU A 61 -0.49 12.46 -14.72
N VAL A 62 0.08 11.30 -14.96
CA VAL A 62 -0.26 10.05 -14.26
C VAL A 62 0.99 9.53 -13.55
N ASP A 63 0.92 9.47 -12.23
CA ASP A 63 2.00 8.97 -11.39
C ASP A 63 2.12 7.43 -11.44
N GLY A 64 3.21 6.88 -10.88
CA GLY A 64 3.46 5.43 -10.92
C GLY A 64 2.41 4.61 -10.16
N ILE A 65 1.77 5.17 -9.13
CA ILE A 65 0.69 4.47 -8.40
C ILE A 65 -0.58 4.42 -9.25
N GLY A 66 -0.91 5.52 -9.93
CA GLY A 66 -2.02 5.55 -10.90
C GLY A 66 -1.82 4.56 -12.05
N LEU A 67 -0.59 4.49 -12.58
CA LEU A 67 -0.21 3.49 -13.59
C LEU A 67 -0.37 2.06 -13.06
N LEU A 68 0.12 1.76 -11.86
CA LEU A 68 -0.01 0.45 -11.22
C LEU A 68 -1.47 0.02 -11.09
N ARG A 69 -2.34 0.92 -10.62
CA ARG A 69 -3.79 0.66 -10.50
C ARG A 69 -4.43 0.33 -11.85
N TRP A 70 -4.04 1.06 -12.89
CA TRP A 70 -4.52 0.81 -14.24
C TRP A 70 -4.04 -0.55 -14.76
N ILE A 71 -2.75 -0.89 -14.56
CA ILE A 71 -2.17 -2.18 -14.96
C ILE A 71 -2.89 -3.37 -14.30
N LYS A 72 -3.25 -3.25 -13.04
CA LYS A 72 -3.99 -4.31 -12.30
C LYS A 72 -5.36 -4.64 -12.88
N ALA A 73 -5.97 -3.74 -13.63
CA ALA A 73 -7.25 -3.95 -14.28
C ALA A 73 -7.14 -4.69 -15.63
N LEU A 74 -5.92 -4.97 -16.11
CA LEU A 74 -5.69 -5.74 -17.34
C LEU A 74 -5.94 -7.24 -17.11
N ASP A 75 -6.40 -7.94 -18.14
CA ASP A 75 -6.59 -9.40 -18.10
C ASP A 75 -5.26 -10.16 -17.86
N GLN A 76 -4.17 -9.65 -18.42
CA GLN A 76 -2.82 -10.19 -18.26
C GLN A 76 -1.87 -9.05 -17.89
N PRO A 77 -1.82 -8.67 -16.61
CA PRO A 77 -1.00 -7.55 -16.17
C PRO A 77 0.49 -7.91 -16.22
N PRO A 78 1.35 -7.04 -16.75
CA PRO A 78 2.79 -7.16 -16.58
C PRO A 78 3.19 -7.03 -15.11
N VAL A 79 4.33 -7.58 -14.75
CA VAL A 79 4.91 -7.41 -13.42
C VAL A 79 5.30 -5.93 -13.22
N PHE A 80 4.80 -5.29 -12.18
CA PHE A 80 5.14 -3.89 -11.88
C PHE A 80 6.22 -3.80 -10.81
N ILE A 81 7.29 -3.06 -11.13
CA ILE A 81 8.39 -2.74 -10.24
C ILE A 81 8.52 -1.22 -10.15
N ALA A 82 8.43 -0.70 -8.94
CA ALA A 82 8.70 0.71 -8.69
C ALA A 82 10.21 0.96 -8.64
N ILE A 83 10.66 2.04 -9.28
CA ILE A 83 12.01 2.57 -9.13
C ILE A 83 11.89 4.06 -8.79
N THR A 84 12.49 4.51 -7.69
CA THR A 84 12.30 5.88 -7.22
C THR A 84 13.59 6.50 -6.70
N ALA A 85 13.72 7.82 -6.88
CA ALA A 85 14.78 8.61 -6.25
C ALA A 85 14.43 8.95 -4.78
N PHE A 86 13.13 9.04 -4.46
CA PHE A 86 12.61 9.47 -3.16
C PHE A 86 12.02 8.29 -2.40
N ASP A 87 12.84 7.68 -1.55
CA ASP A 87 12.44 6.56 -0.72
C ASP A 87 11.76 7.06 0.56
N THR A 88 10.43 7.18 0.53
CA THR A 88 9.61 7.50 1.70
C THR A 88 8.82 6.28 2.17
N ASP A 89 8.53 6.18 3.49
CA ASP A 89 7.74 5.08 4.05
C ASP A 89 6.35 5.01 3.41
N GLN A 90 5.74 6.17 3.14
CA GLN A 90 4.41 6.24 2.55
C GLN A 90 4.40 5.68 1.12
N HIS A 91 5.36 6.03 0.28
CA HIS A 91 5.45 5.53 -1.09
C HIS A 91 5.69 4.03 -1.13
N LEU A 92 6.63 3.53 -0.33
CA LEU A 92 6.93 2.11 -0.21
C LEU A 92 5.67 1.31 0.16
N ILE A 93 4.99 1.71 1.24
CA ILE A 93 3.82 0.98 1.74
C ILE A 93 2.66 1.04 0.77
N THR A 94 2.37 2.22 0.21
CA THR A 94 1.29 2.37 -0.77
C THR A 94 1.55 1.51 -2.01
N CYS A 95 2.77 1.54 -2.55
CA CYS A 95 3.17 0.77 -3.72
C CYS A 95 3.01 -0.74 -3.49
N LEU A 96 3.49 -1.25 -2.36
CA LEU A 96 3.37 -2.67 -2.02
C LEU A 96 1.92 -3.09 -1.72
N ALA A 97 1.15 -2.25 -1.04
CA ALA A 97 -0.27 -2.50 -0.78
C ALA A 97 -1.10 -2.52 -2.07
N GLU A 98 -0.72 -1.72 -3.06
CA GLU A 98 -1.32 -1.75 -4.40
C GLU A 98 -0.87 -2.96 -5.22
N GLY A 99 0.10 -3.76 -4.76
CA GLY A 99 0.51 -5.02 -5.37
C GLY A 99 1.71 -4.93 -6.30
N ALA A 100 2.58 -3.94 -6.13
CA ALA A 100 3.87 -3.95 -6.82
C ALA A 100 4.70 -5.18 -6.42
N ALA A 101 5.35 -5.81 -7.38
CA ALA A 101 6.22 -6.96 -7.17
C ALA A 101 7.65 -6.56 -6.75
N GLY A 102 7.99 -5.28 -6.87
CA GLY A 102 9.30 -4.78 -6.47
C GLY A 102 9.31 -3.29 -6.16
N TYR A 103 10.25 -2.92 -5.29
CA TYR A 103 10.52 -1.54 -4.93
C TYR A 103 12.03 -1.32 -4.85
N VAL A 104 12.57 -0.52 -5.77
CA VAL A 104 13.99 -0.28 -6.00
C VAL A 104 14.28 1.21 -5.90
N ILE A 105 15.47 1.56 -5.43
CA ILE A 105 15.92 2.96 -5.34
C ILE A 105 16.86 3.27 -6.52
N LYS A 106 16.65 4.40 -7.22
CA LYS A 106 17.45 4.82 -8.38
C LYS A 106 18.97 4.94 -8.08
N SER A 107 19.34 5.21 -6.82
CA SER A 107 20.74 5.30 -6.40
C SER A 107 21.42 3.94 -6.16
N GLN A 108 20.71 2.83 -6.27
CA GLN A 108 21.31 1.49 -6.17
C GLN A 108 22.21 1.21 -7.39
N ARG A 109 23.13 0.27 -7.19
CA ARG A 109 23.99 -0.19 -8.30
C ARG A 109 23.12 -0.84 -9.39
N PRO A 110 23.42 -0.63 -10.68
CA PRO A 110 22.68 -1.23 -11.78
C PRO A 110 22.52 -2.75 -11.66
N SER A 111 23.53 -3.45 -11.14
CA SER A 111 23.45 -4.90 -10.88
C SER A 111 22.37 -5.29 -9.90
N GLU A 112 22.13 -4.48 -8.85
CA GLU A 112 21.07 -4.73 -7.86
C GLU A 112 19.69 -4.51 -8.47
N VAL A 113 19.54 -3.52 -9.35
CA VAL A 113 18.30 -3.29 -10.12
C VAL A 113 18.02 -4.49 -11.03
N VAL A 114 19.03 -5.01 -11.74
CA VAL A 114 18.91 -6.19 -12.60
C VAL A 114 18.50 -7.42 -11.80
N GLU A 115 19.12 -7.67 -10.63
CA GLU A 115 18.74 -8.77 -9.74
C GLU A 115 17.30 -8.65 -9.24
N ALA A 116 16.87 -7.43 -8.89
CA ALA A 116 15.49 -7.14 -8.48
C ALA A 116 14.49 -7.47 -9.59
N ILE A 117 14.79 -7.06 -10.83
CA ILE A 117 13.98 -7.37 -12.01
C ILE A 117 13.83 -8.88 -12.21
N ARG A 118 14.95 -9.63 -12.16
CA ARG A 118 14.94 -11.09 -12.31
C ARG A 118 14.14 -11.78 -11.20
N ALA A 119 14.32 -11.34 -9.96
CA ALA A 119 13.60 -11.90 -8.83
C ALA A 119 12.08 -11.64 -8.94
N ALA A 120 11.67 -10.42 -9.30
CA ALA A 120 10.26 -10.08 -9.49
C ALA A 120 9.64 -10.86 -10.67
N ALA A 121 10.35 -11.04 -11.77
CA ALA A 121 9.91 -11.86 -12.91
C ALA A 121 9.67 -13.34 -12.53
N ASN A 122 10.35 -13.84 -11.51
CA ASN A 122 10.16 -15.18 -10.95
C ASN A 122 9.09 -15.24 -9.82
N GLY A 123 8.32 -14.18 -9.65
CA GLY A 123 7.24 -14.13 -8.63
C GLY A 123 7.71 -13.82 -7.21
N ASN A 124 8.97 -13.42 -7.01
CA ASN A 124 9.47 -13.03 -5.70
C ASN A 124 9.26 -11.53 -5.45
N LEU A 125 8.78 -11.17 -4.28
CA LEU A 125 8.74 -9.78 -3.86
C LEU A 125 10.17 -9.27 -3.64
N THR A 126 10.52 -8.15 -4.28
CA THR A 126 11.85 -7.55 -4.20
C THR A 126 11.77 -6.15 -3.59
N ILE A 127 12.44 -5.96 -2.47
CA ILE A 127 12.51 -4.66 -1.80
C ILE A 127 13.99 -4.35 -1.51
N ALA A 128 14.44 -3.14 -1.84
CA ALA A 128 15.77 -2.67 -1.48
C ALA A 128 16.03 -2.87 0.02
N LYS A 129 17.24 -3.30 0.40
CA LYS A 129 17.59 -3.63 1.79
C LYS A 129 17.22 -2.49 2.77
N GLN A 130 17.55 -1.26 2.42
CA GLN A 130 17.24 -0.08 3.25
C GLN A 130 15.73 0.12 3.41
N SER A 131 14.97 -0.08 2.35
CA SER A 131 13.50 0.05 2.33
C SER A 131 12.84 -1.08 3.13
N SER A 132 13.38 -2.30 3.11
CA SER A 132 12.87 -3.42 3.91
C SER A 132 13.06 -3.20 5.41
N GLU A 133 14.19 -2.64 5.86
CA GLU A 133 14.42 -2.28 7.26
C GLU A 133 13.43 -1.19 7.74
N ARG A 134 13.11 -0.24 6.88
CA ARG A 134 12.12 0.82 7.16
C ARG A 134 10.70 0.27 7.21
N MET A 135 10.34 -0.61 6.29
CA MET A 135 9.05 -1.31 6.30
C MET A 135 8.87 -2.12 7.59
N LEU A 136 9.89 -2.85 8.05
CA LEU A 136 9.84 -3.58 9.30
C LEU A 136 9.66 -2.65 10.52
N ARG A 137 10.32 -1.49 10.54
CA ARG A 137 10.11 -0.48 11.59
C ARG A 137 8.68 0.04 11.57
N TRP A 138 8.16 0.38 10.40
CA TRP A 138 6.78 0.85 10.25
C TRP A 138 5.78 -0.21 10.73
N LEU A 139 5.93 -1.47 10.31
CA LEU A 139 5.07 -2.57 10.76
C LEU A 139 5.10 -2.75 12.28
N ARG A 140 6.28 -2.67 12.91
CA ARG A 140 6.41 -2.72 14.37
C ARG A 140 5.69 -1.56 15.06
N THR A 141 5.79 -0.36 14.49
CA THR A 141 5.11 0.83 15.03
C THR A 141 3.59 0.69 14.88
N GLN A 142 3.10 0.18 13.76
CA GLN A 142 1.66 -0.09 13.57
C GLN A 142 1.16 -1.21 14.48
N ALA A 143 1.92 -2.29 14.62
CA ALA A 143 1.58 -3.36 15.56
C ALA A 143 1.54 -2.87 17.02
N ALA A 144 2.47 -2.00 17.41
CA ALA A 144 2.46 -1.39 18.74
C ALA A 144 1.28 -0.43 18.92
N ARG A 145 0.95 0.37 17.91
CA ARG A 145 -0.26 1.23 17.94
C ARG A 145 -1.54 0.40 18.03
N ASN A 146 -1.69 -0.60 17.17
CA ASN A 146 -2.85 -1.49 17.22
C ASN A 146 -2.94 -2.25 18.56
N SER A 147 -1.80 -2.65 19.15
CA SER A 147 -1.79 -3.28 20.49
C SER A 147 -2.19 -2.29 21.58
N GLN A 148 -1.85 -1.02 21.46
CA GLN A 148 -2.27 0.01 22.41
C GLN A 148 -3.73 0.43 22.18
N GLU A 149 -4.18 0.53 20.94
CA GLU A 149 -5.59 0.84 20.60
C GLU A 149 -6.53 -0.32 20.98
N HIS A 150 -6.09 -1.58 20.87
CA HIS A 150 -6.88 -2.74 21.32
C HIS A 150 -6.84 -2.98 22.83
N ASN A 151 -5.92 -2.32 23.58
CA ASN A 151 -5.77 -2.56 25.02
C ASN A 151 -6.24 -1.40 25.90
N THR A 152 -6.67 -0.29 25.33
CA THR A 152 -7.22 0.83 26.11
C THR A 152 -8.49 1.36 25.46
N LEU A 153 -9.61 0.64 25.64
CA LEU A 153 -10.92 1.31 25.66
C LEU A 153 -10.79 2.53 26.56
N SER A 154 -11.13 3.70 26.03
CA SER A 154 -11.18 4.89 26.89
C SER A 154 -12.13 4.59 28.06
N GLU A 155 -11.88 5.19 29.22
CA GLU A 155 -12.79 5.03 30.37
C GLU A 155 -14.24 5.37 29.98
N GLU A 156 -14.41 6.32 29.09
CA GLU A 156 -15.70 6.71 28.54
C GLU A 156 -16.33 5.62 27.68
N ASP A 157 -15.59 5.00 26.75
CA ASP A 157 -16.10 3.94 25.89
C ASP A 157 -16.41 2.67 26.70
N ARG A 158 -15.57 2.36 27.70
CA ARG A 158 -15.84 1.31 28.67
C ARG A 158 -17.15 1.59 29.42
N ALA A 159 -17.37 2.82 29.90
CA ALA A 159 -18.61 3.19 30.56
C ALA A 159 -19.82 3.05 29.62
N ILE A 160 -19.71 3.45 28.36
CA ILE A 160 -20.76 3.27 27.35
C ILE A 160 -21.09 1.80 27.16
N ILE A 161 -20.08 0.93 26.98
CA ILE A 161 -20.27 -0.51 26.80
C ILE A 161 -20.92 -1.17 28.01
N LEU A 162 -20.50 -0.80 29.23
CA LEU A 162 -21.11 -1.27 30.47
C LEU A 162 -22.58 -0.80 30.61
N MET A 163 -22.89 0.41 30.20
CA MET A 163 -24.29 0.89 30.21
C MET A 163 -25.13 0.15 29.16
N ILE A 164 -24.55 -0.17 27.99
CA ILE A 164 -25.19 -0.97 26.96
C ILE A 164 -25.49 -2.39 27.46
N SER A 165 -24.54 -3.05 28.12
CA SER A 165 -24.72 -4.38 28.70
C SER A 165 -25.81 -4.42 29.79
N ASN A 166 -26.00 -3.29 30.50
CA ASN A 166 -27.07 -3.10 31.45
C ASN A 166 -28.41 -2.69 30.81
N GLY A 167 -28.52 -2.75 29.48
CA GLY A 167 -29.76 -2.51 28.75
C GLY A 167 -30.16 -1.04 28.56
N LEU A 168 -29.29 -0.07 28.87
CA LEU A 168 -29.62 1.35 28.75
C LEU A 168 -29.72 1.75 27.26
N THR A 169 -30.70 2.60 26.95
CA THR A 169 -30.85 3.22 25.61
C THR A 169 -29.84 4.36 25.40
N ASN A 170 -29.61 4.75 24.15
CA ASN A 170 -28.70 5.88 23.85
C ASN A 170 -29.12 7.18 24.54
N ARG A 171 -30.43 7.41 24.68
CA ARG A 171 -30.99 8.57 25.41
C ARG A 171 -30.63 8.52 26.89
N GLN A 172 -30.75 7.34 27.53
CA GLN A 172 -30.41 7.16 28.94
C GLN A 172 -28.91 7.32 29.20
N ILE A 173 -28.06 6.77 28.27
CA ILE A 173 -26.61 6.93 28.32
C ILE A 173 -26.25 8.42 28.17
N ALA A 174 -26.85 9.10 27.21
CA ALA A 174 -26.63 10.50 26.94
C ALA A 174 -26.93 11.37 28.19
N THR A 175 -28.04 11.10 28.83
CA THR A 175 -28.42 11.80 30.10
C THR A 175 -27.39 11.55 31.20
N ARG A 176 -26.91 10.31 31.37
CA ARG A 176 -25.92 9.95 32.41
C ARG A 176 -24.53 10.53 32.18
N LEU A 177 -24.13 10.64 30.93
CA LEU A 177 -22.80 11.13 30.55
C LEU A 177 -22.81 12.64 30.18
N ASN A 178 -23.95 13.29 30.29
CA ASN A 178 -24.15 14.70 29.92
C ASN A 178 -23.80 15.01 28.46
N TYR A 179 -24.23 14.13 27.56
CA TYR A 179 -24.09 14.28 26.11
C TYR A 179 -25.44 14.44 25.41
N ALA A 180 -25.41 14.91 24.16
CA ALA A 180 -26.56 14.80 23.26
C ALA A 180 -26.73 13.34 22.81
N GLU A 181 -27.98 12.87 22.62
CA GLU A 181 -28.25 11.50 22.17
C GLU A 181 -27.59 11.18 20.85
N ILE A 182 -27.51 12.14 19.91
CA ILE A 182 -26.83 11.99 18.63
C ILE A 182 -25.33 11.71 18.79
N THR A 183 -24.70 12.27 19.83
CA THR A 183 -23.28 12.02 20.13
C THR A 183 -23.07 10.58 20.58
N ILE A 184 -23.92 10.07 21.48
CA ILE A 184 -23.86 8.66 21.91
C ILE A 184 -24.14 7.72 20.73
N LYS A 185 -25.10 8.03 19.87
CA LYS A 185 -25.37 7.26 18.66
C LYS A 185 -24.14 7.15 17.75
N LYS A 186 -23.42 8.26 17.55
CA LYS A 186 -22.17 8.28 16.77
C LYS A 186 -21.07 7.45 17.44
N LYS A 187 -20.88 7.56 18.76
CA LYS A 187 -19.90 6.79 19.54
C LYS A 187 -20.20 5.29 19.48
N VAL A 188 -21.44 4.88 19.68
CA VAL A 188 -21.86 3.46 19.55
C VAL A 188 -21.60 2.93 18.14
N SER A 189 -21.89 3.71 17.08
CA SER A 189 -21.60 3.31 15.71
C SER A 189 -20.10 3.19 15.43
N ALA A 190 -19.28 4.05 16.03
CA ALA A 190 -17.83 3.97 15.95
C ALA A 190 -17.30 2.72 16.64
N LEU A 191 -17.76 2.41 17.85
CA LEU A 191 -17.41 1.19 18.60
C LEU A 191 -17.79 -0.09 17.84
N LEU A 192 -19.01 -0.14 17.28
CA LEU A 192 -19.43 -1.28 16.45
C LEU A 192 -18.46 -1.54 15.30
N ARG A 193 -18.06 -0.48 14.58
CA ARG A 193 -17.12 -0.57 13.46
C ARG A 193 -15.72 -0.94 13.93
N GLU A 194 -15.23 -0.36 15.00
CA GLU A 194 -13.89 -0.58 15.56
C GLU A 194 -13.70 -2.03 16.01
N TYR A 195 -14.73 -2.61 16.65
CA TYR A 195 -14.68 -3.98 17.14
C TYR A 195 -15.27 -5.02 16.14
N GLY A 196 -15.59 -4.60 14.90
CA GLY A 196 -16.12 -5.49 13.87
C GLY A 196 -17.48 -6.09 14.21
N MET A 197 -18.28 -5.44 15.06
CA MET A 197 -19.56 -5.97 15.56
C MET A 197 -20.73 -5.48 14.71
N GLN A 198 -21.68 -6.39 14.48
CA GLN A 198 -22.82 -6.17 13.59
C GLN A 198 -23.96 -5.40 14.29
N ASN A 199 -24.08 -5.57 15.61
CA ASN A 199 -25.21 -5.03 16.34
C ASN A 199 -24.87 -4.73 17.81
N ARG A 200 -25.77 -3.98 18.47
CA ARG A 200 -25.66 -3.56 19.85
C ARG A 200 -25.55 -4.71 20.86
N ALA A 201 -26.19 -5.85 20.59
CA ALA A 201 -26.15 -6.99 21.49
C ALA A 201 -24.74 -7.62 21.50
N GLU A 202 -24.09 -7.70 20.34
CA GLU A 202 -22.70 -8.12 20.24
C GLU A 202 -21.76 -7.15 20.99
N LEU A 203 -21.98 -5.85 20.87
CA LEU A 203 -21.19 -4.84 21.60
C LEU A 203 -21.34 -5.00 23.13
N ALA A 204 -22.52 -5.39 23.61
CA ALA A 204 -22.74 -5.65 25.03
C ALA A 204 -21.91 -6.82 25.57
N THR A 205 -21.54 -7.80 24.73
CA THR A 205 -20.72 -8.95 25.16
C THR A 205 -19.29 -8.56 25.52
N LEU A 206 -18.81 -7.41 25.02
CA LEU A 206 -17.49 -6.88 25.40
C LEU A 206 -17.40 -6.55 26.89
N ALA A 207 -18.51 -6.22 27.55
CA ALA A 207 -18.53 -5.91 28.96
C ALA A 207 -17.94 -7.03 29.83
N ALA A 208 -18.12 -8.29 29.41
CA ALA A 208 -17.57 -9.47 30.10
C ALA A 208 -16.02 -9.53 30.11
N LYS A 209 -15.37 -8.77 29.22
CA LYS A 209 -13.89 -8.67 29.18
C LYS A 209 -13.32 -7.63 30.15
N PHE A 210 -14.20 -6.85 30.81
CA PHE A 210 -13.84 -5.74 31.70
C PHE A 210 -14.38 -5.92 33.14
N ALA A 211 -15.09 -7.02 33.38
CA ALA A 211 -15.60 -7.42 34.69
C ALA A 211 -14.49 -8.26 35.47
#